data_4ed8c868fb6df191318816f9ef9350ad
#
_entry.id   4ed8c868fb6df191318816f9ef9350ad
#
_cell.length_a   1.000
_cell.length_b   1.000
_cell.length_c   1.000
_cell.angle_alpha   90.00
_cell.angle_beta   90.00
_cell.angle_gamma   90.00
#
_symmetry.space_group_name_H-M   'P 1'
#
loop_
_entity.id
_entity.type
_entity.pdbx_description
1 polymer ?
#
loop_
_entity_poly.entity_id
_entity_poly.type
_entity_poly.pdbx_seq_one_letter_code
_entity_poly.pdbx_strand_id
1 'polypeptide(L)'
;GRYYVYGYGTFQGSKTQLESAITLAYDTYGTVVDCDSKSVWKRYRSTQASIDGVSPVMGGSSLENAVTTVCNYLGADYNAAAYMEQGYTAVQTMNMISGVHGISLTGITCEKALSYVGEGSLVIAKTGEDEYIIITAYNSSEIAYIESSSGSVKTMSMNDAGKMFS
;
A
#
# COMPACT_ATOMS: atom_id res chain seq x y z
N GLY A 1 3.83 -18.46 6.10
CA GLY A 1 2.81 -18.75 5.11
C GLY A 1 3.40 -18.94 3.73
N ARG A 2 2.59 -19.43 2.83
CA ARG A 2 2.99 -19.62 1.44
C ARG A 2 1.98 -18.95 0.54
N TYR A 3 2.48 -18.32 -0.53
CA TYR A 3 1.67 -17.65 -1.54
C TYR A 3 1.70 -18.44 -2.83
N TYR A 4 0.54 -18.60 -3.44
CA TYR A 4 0.36 -19.37 -4.67
C TYR A 4 0.05 -18.40 -5.80
N VAL A 5 0.70 -18.59 -6.95
CA VAL A 5 0.57 -17.70 -8.09
C VAL A 5 -0.12 -18.44 -9.23
N TYR A 6 -1.17 -17.83 -9.74
CA TYR A 6 -1.89 -18.26 -10.94
C TYR A 6 -1.75 -17.17 -12.00
N GLY A 7 -1.26 -17.54 -13.17
CA GLY A 7 -1.08 -16.62 -14.29
C GLY A 7 -1.26 -17.36 -15.61
N TYR A 8 -1.56 -16.65 -16.64
CA TYR A 8 -1.91 -17.26 -17.94
C TYR A 8 -2.97 -18.37 -17.83
N GLY A 9 -3.88 -18.25 -16.86
CA GLY A 9 -4.92 -19.24 -16.63
C GLY A 9 -4.48 -20.53 -15.92
N THR A 10 -3.24 -20.65 -15.48
CA THR A 10 -2.69 -21.84 -14.85
C THR A 10 -1.86 -21.52 -13.61
N PHE A 11 -1.61 -22.55 -12.80
CA PHE A 11 -0.69 -22.43 -11.66
C PHE A 11 0.75 -22.20 -12.14
N GLN A 12 1.38 -21.16 -11.62
CA GLN A 12 2.73 -20.74 -12.00
C GLN A 12 3.79 -21.09 -10.94
N GLY A 13 3.40 -21.31 -9.71
CA GLY A 13 4.33 -21.65 -8.63
C GLY A 13 3.90 -21.10 -7.29
N SER A 14 4.71 -21.38 -6.27
CA SER A 14 4.49 -20.87 -4.93
C SER A 14 5.73 -20.15 -4.41
N LYS A 15 5.52 -19.14 -3.57
CA LYS A 15 6.57 -18.33 -2.96
C LYS A 15 6.31 -18.18 -1.46
N THR A 16 7.38 -18.06 -0.70
CA THR A 16 7.27 -17.80 0.74
C THR A 16 7.20 -16.31 1.05
N GLN A 17 7.67 -15.46 0.15
CA GLN A 17 7.63 -14.02 0.26
C GLN A 17 6.60 -13.43 -0.69
N LEU A 18 5.80 -12.50 -0.19
CA LEU A 18 4.74 -11.87 -0.97
C LEU A 18 5.29 -11.07 -2.16
N GLU A 19 6.41 -10.34 -1.97
CA GLU A 19 7.06 -9.57 -3.03
C GLU A 19 7.45 -10.45 -4.22
N SER A 20 8.01 -11.62 -3.93
CA SER A 20 8.39 -12.58 -4.98
C SER A 20 7.17 -13.16 -5.69
N ALA A 21 6.09 -13.40 -4.96
CA ALA A 21 4.84 -13.85 -5.54
C ALA A 21 4.20 -12.78 -6.44
N ILE A 22 4.20 -11.53 -5.99
CA ILE A 22 3.69 -10.40 -6.77
C ILE A 22 4.48 -10.23 -8.07
N THR A 23 5.81 -10.34 -8.00
CA THR A 23 6.66 -10.26 -9.20
C THR A 23 6.32 -11.35 -10.22
N LEU A 24 6.19 -12.59 -9.77
CA LEU A 24 5.79 -13.68 -10.66
C LEU A 24 4.39 -13.48 -11.24
N ALA A 25 3.44 -13.04 -10.41
CA ALA A 25 2.08 -12.77 -10.87
C ALA A 25 2.05 -11.60 -11.86
N TYR A 26 2.84 -10.56 -11.62
CA TYR A 26 2.96 -9.43 -12.57
C TYR A 26 3.47 -9.89 -13.94
N ASP A 27 4.51 -10.72 -13.96
CA ASP A 27 5.12 -11.22 -15.20
C ASP A 27 4.21 -12.20 -15.96
N THR A 28 3.27 -12.84 -15.28
CA THR A 28 2.37 -13.85 -15.86
C THR A 28 0.91 -13.40 -15.96
N TYR A 29 0.65 -12.09 -15.82
CA TYR A 29 -0.69 -11.49 -15.85
C TYR A 29 -1.64 -12.17 -14.87
N GLY A 30 -1.16 -12.38 -13.65
CA GLY A 30 -1.79 -13.29 -12.71
C GLY A 30 -2.26 -12.67 -11.41
N THR A 31 -2.57 -13.58 -10.50
CA THR A 31 -3.09 -13.31 -9.17
C THR A 31 -2.27 -14.08 -8.14
N VAL A 32 -2.06 -13.46 -6.99
CA VAL A 32 -1.49 -14.10 -5.80
C VAL A 32 -2.61 -14.44 -4.84
N VAL A 33 -2.65 -15.69 -4.38
CA VAL A 33 -3.56 -16.12 -3.31
C VAL A 33 -2.77 -16.62 -2.11
N ASP A 34 -3.34 -16.51 -0.92
CA ASP A 34 -2.78 -17.05 0.31
C ASP A 34 -3.18 -18.51 0.53
N CYS A 35 -2.77 -19.08 1.65
CA CYS A 35 -3.09 -20.47 2.01
C CYS A 35 -4.59 -20.72 2.27
N ASP A 36 -5.37 -19.65 2.48
CA ASP A 36 -6.83 -19.74 2.63
C ASP A 36 -7.56 -19.47 1.30
N SER A 37 -6.83 -19.47 0.18
CA SER A 37 -7.33 -19.21 -1.17
C SER A 37 -7.91 -17.81 -1.35
N LYS A 38 -7.54 -16.86 -0.49
CA LYS A 38 -7.92 -15.46 -0.63
C LYS A 38 -6.97 -14.76 -1.57
N SER A 39 -7.52 -13.98 -2.52
CA SER A 39 -6.72 -13.10 -3.37
C SER A 39 -6.10 -12.00 -2.51
N VAL A 40 -4.78 -11.91 -2.55
CA VAL A 40 -4.03 -10.87 -1.82
C VAL A 40 -3.41 -9.85 -2.75
N TRP A 41 -3.30 -10.16 -4.02
CA TRP A 41 -2.85 -9.23 -5.06
C TRP A 41 -3.25 -9.75 -6.43
N LYS A 42 -3.58 -8.85 -7.36
CA LYS A 42 -3.82 -9.21 -8.77
C LYS A 42 -3.32 -8.12 -9.70
N ARG A 43 -2.80 -8.52 -10.86
CA ARG A 43 -2.30 -7.58 -11.85
C ARG A 43 -3.40 -6.70 -12.43
N TYR A 44 -4.57 -7.27 -12.67
CA TYR A 44 -5.68 -6.52 -13.24
C TYR A 44 -6.17 -5.47 -12.23
N ARG A 45 -6.22 -4.25 -12.69
CA ARG A 45 -6.84 -3.13 -11.99
C ARG A 45 -7.61 -2.26 -12.98
N SER A 46 -8.56 -1.49 -12.48
CA SER A 46 -9.23 -0.48 -13.31
C SER A 46 -8.25 0.56 -13.80
N THR A 47 -8.59 1.24 -14.90
CA THR A 47 -7.73 2.28 -15.50
C THR A 47 -7.57 3.52 -14.62
N GLN A 48 -8.47 3.69 -13.66
CA GLN A 48 -8.42 4.75 -12.67
C GLN A 48 -9.10 4.30 -11.37
N ALA A 49 -8.66 4.86 -10.26
CA ALA A 49 -9.27 4.66 -8.95
C ALA A 49 -9.04 5.88 -8.09
N SER A 50 -9.95 6.14 -7.17
CA SER A 50 -9.84 7.22 -6.18
C SER A 50 -10.43 6.74 -4.86
N ILE A 51 -9.66 6.91 -3.79
CA ILE A 51 -10.09 6.63 -2.43
C ILE A 51 -10.38 7.97 -1.77
N ASP A 52 -11.66 8.26 -1.54
CA ASP A 52 -12.12 9.53 -0.99
C ASP A 52 -12.25 9.47 0.53
N GLY A 53 -12.35 10.63 1.16
CA GLY A 53 -12.60 10.74 2.61
C GLY A 53 -11.36 10.53 3.48
N VAL A 54 -10.17 10.62 2.91
CA VAL A 54 -8.91 10.52 3.67
C VAL A 54 -8.55 11.92 4.17
N SER A 55 -8.58 12.10 5.50
CA SER A 55 -8.25 13.38 6.16
C SER A 55 -6.85 13.31 6.76
N PRO A 56 -5.90 14.16 6.33
CA PRO A 56 -4.54 14.15 6.86
C PRO A 56 -4.50 14.47 8.36
N VAL A 57 -3.73 13.70 9.10
CA VAL A 57 -3.42 13.95 10.52
C VAL A 57 -1.97 14.41 10.61
N MET A 58 -1.76 15.47 11.35
CA MET A 58 -0.47 16.14 11.51
C MET A 58 -0.02 16.13 12.97
N GLY A 59 1.21 16.55 13.22
CA GLY A 59 1.75 16.73 14.58
C GLY A 59 2.83 15.76 14.99
N GLY A 60 3.04 14.69 14.23
CA GLY A 60 4.12 13.73 14.44
C GLY A 60 5.14 13.71 13.30
N SER A 61 5.98 12.70 13.27
CA SER A 61 6.86 12.44 12.14
C SER A 61 6.05 12.09 10.89
N SER A 62 6.70 12.13 9.72
CA SER A 62 6.04 11.79 8.46
C SER A 62 5.41 10.39 8.50
N LEU A 63 6.09 9.40 9.05
CA LEU A 63 5.55 8.04 9.18
C LEU A 63 4.41 7.98 10.19
N GLU A 64 4.53 8.61 11.36
CA GLU A 64 3.47 8.68 12.35
C GLU A 64 2.22 9.33 11.80
N ASN A 65 2.36 10.43 11.07
CA ASN A 65 1.24 11.11 10.40
C ASN A 65 0.57 10.18 9.36
N ALA A 66 1.36 9.49 8.55
CA ALA A 66 0.84 8.57 7.55
C ALA A 66 0.04 7.43 8.19
N VAL A 67 0.59 6.77 9.20
CA VAL A 67 -0.07 5.65 9.89
C VAL A 67 -1.34 6.12 10.60
N THR A 68 -1.29 7.25 11.31
CA THR A 68 -2.45 7.80 12.00
C THR A 68 -3.56 8.17 11.01
N THR A 69 -3.20 8.79 9.88
CA THR A 69 -4.16 9.13 8.82
C THR A 69 -4.86 7.88 8.28
N VAL A 70 -4.11 6.83 7.97
CA VAL A 70 -4.67 5.57 7.47
C VAL A 70 -5.53 4.89 8.54
N CYS A 71 -5.07 4.83 9.78
CA CYS A 71 -5.84 4.24 10.89
C CYS A 71 -7.17 4.96 11.10
N ASN A 72 -7.17 6.29 11.08
CA ASN A 72 -8.41 7.07 11.21
C ASN A 72 -9.36 6.84 10.03
N TYR A 73 -8.83 6.77 8.82
CA TYR A 73 -9.64 6.44 7.65
C TYR A 73 -10.31 5.07 7.79
N LEU A 74 -9.63 4.10 8.38
CA LEU A 74 -10.13 2.75 8.62
C LEU A 74 -11.04 2.64 9.86
N GLY A 75 -11.32 3.75 10.53
CA GLY A 75 -12.26 3.82 11.64
C GLY A 75 -11.66 3.56 13.01
N ALA A 76 -10.34 3.54 13.14
CA ALA A 76 -9.69 3.40 14.45
C ALA A 76 -9.81 4.69 15.26
N ASP A 77 -10.26 4.55 16.50
CA ASP A 77 -10.39 5.66 17.44
C ASP A 77 -9.28 5.59 18.50
N TYR A 78 -8.02 5.65 18.04
CA TYR A 78 -6.87 5.69 18.92
C TYR A 78 -5.71 6.45 18.25
N ASN A 79 -4.80 6.94 19.10
CA ASN A 79 -3.62 7.66 18.63
C ASN A 79 -2.52 6.68 18.19
N ALA A 80 -2.44 6.41 16.90
CA ALA A 80 -1.43 5.51 16.33
C ALA A 80 0.00 5.99 16.63
N ALA A 81 0.25 7.30 16.61
CA ALA A 81 1.57 7.87 16.91
C ALA A 81 2.04 7.49 18.32
N ALA A 82 1.15 7.51 19.30
CA ALA A 82 1.49 7.13 20.68
C ALA A 82 1.96 5.67 20.79
N TYR A 83 1.35 4.76 20.02
CA TYR A 83 1.81 3.35 19.96
C TYR A 83 3.19 3.25 19.31
N MET A 84 3.42 3.97 18.23
CA MET A 84 4.72 3.96 17.53
C MET A 84 5.84 4.56 18.41
N GLU A 85 5.54 5.58 19.20
CA GLU A 85 6.47 6.15 20.19
C GLU A 85 6.85 5.15 21.28
N GLN A 86 5.99 4.18 21.56
CA GLN A 86 6.27 3.08 22.51
C GLN A 86 7.07 1.94 21.86
N GLY A 87 7.42 2.04 20.59
CA GLY A 87 8.22 1.05 19.88
C GLY A 87 7.45 0.12 18.95
N TYR A 88 6.13 0.27 18.83
CA TYR A 88 5.37 -0.51 17.85
C TYR A 88 5.71 -0.04 16.43
N THR A 89 5.88 -0.99 15.50
CA THR A 89 6.07 -0.67 14.10
C THR A 89 4.76 -0.19 13.45
N ALA A 90 4.86 0.40 12.27
CA ALA A 90 3.68 0.78 11.49
C ALA A 90 2.75 -0.42 11.24
N VAL A 91 3.30 -1.56 10.85
CA VAL A 91 2.53 -2.79 10.60
C VAL A 91 1.87 -3.29 11.88
N GLN A 92 2.58 -3.33 12.99
CA GLN A 92 2.03 -3.74 14.29
C GLN A 92 0.89 -2.81 14.72
N THR A 93 1.06 -1.50 14.55
CA THR A 93 0.04 -0.51 14.91
C THR A 93 -1.22 -0.69 14.07
N MET A 94 -1.08 -0.87 12.76
CA MET A 94 -2.23 -1.11 11.88
C MET A 94 -2.94 -2.43 12.19
N ASN A 95 -2.21 -3.46 12.57
CA ASN A 95 -2.79 -4.77 12.90
C ASN A 95 -3.58 -4.78 14.23
N MET A 96 -3.52 -3.72 15.01
CA MET A 96 -4.40 -3.54 16.19
C MET A 96 -5.84 -3.22 15.81
N ILE A 97 -6.08 -2.79 14.56
CA ILE A 97 -7.42 -2.48 14.07
C ILE A 97 -8.13 -3.77 13.69
N SER A 98 -9.31 -4.00 14.26
CA SER A 98 -10.11 -5.18 13.92
C SER A 98 -10.47 -5.21 12.42
N GLY A 99 -10.19 -6.33 11.78
CA GLY A 99 -10.47 -6.51 10.35
C GLY A 99 -9.43 -5.89 9.41
N VAL A 100 -8.37 -5.27 9.94
CA VAL A 100 -7.27 -4.73 9.14
C VAL A 100 -6.05 -5.63 9.25
N HIS A 101 -5.42 -5.88 8.12
CA HIS A 101 -4.17 -6.62 8.06
C HIS A 101 -3.11 -5.77 7.37
N GLY A 102 -2.24 -5.16 8.16
CA GLY A 102 -1.11 -4.38 7.65
C GLY A 102 0.01 -5.30 7.18
N ILE A 103 0.59 -4.98 6.04
CA ILE A 103 1.76 -5.67 5.49
C ILE A 103 2.84 -4.67 5.10
N SER A 104 4.09 -5.09 5.20
CA SER A 104 5.23 -4.30 4.74
C SER A 104 5.85 -4.99 3.53
N LEU A 105 6.05 -4.23 2.46
CA LEU A 105 6.64 -4.72 1.21
C LEU A 105 7.89 -3.90 0.88
N THR A 106 8.93 -4.59 0.41
CA THR A 106 10.18 -3.97 -0.03
C THR A 106 10.46 -4.38 -1.47
N GLY A 107 10.98 -3.44 -2.27
CA GLY A 107 11.33 -3.73 -3.67
C GLY A 107 10.13 -3.90 -4.61
N ILE A 108 8.94 -3.50 -4.18
CA ILE A 108 7.76 -3.47 -5.05
C ILE A 108 7.74 -2.16 -5.83
N THR A 109 7.42 -2.23 -7.12
CA THR A 109 7.31 -1.03 -7.97
C THR A 109 6.00 -0.28 -7.71
N CYS A 110 5.98 1.00 -8.10
CA CYS A 110 4.76 1.81 -8.02
C CYS A 110 3.59 1.13 -8.73
N GLU A 111 3.79 0.66 -9.95
CA GLU A 111 2.73 0.02 -10.73
C GLU A 111 2.14 -1.21 -10.02
N LYS A 112 2.98 -2.02 -9.37
CA LYS A 112 2.52 -3.15 -8.55
C LYS A 112 1.74 -2.68 -7.32
N ALA A 113 2.19 -1.60 -6.68
CA ALA A 113 1.49 -1.02 -5.53
C ALA A 113 0.11 -0.45 -5.89
N LEU A 114 -0.05 0.11 -7.09
CA LEU A 114 -1.33 0.67 -7.55
C LEU A 114 -2.44 -0.37 -7.67
N SER A 115 -2.11 -1.65 -7.79
CA SER A 115 -3.12 -2.72 -7.73
C SER A 115 -3.86 -2.74 -6.40
N TYR A 116 -3.19 -2.41 -5.30
CA TYR A 116 -3.84 -2.25 -4.00
C TYR A 116 -4.81 -1.06 -3.98
N VAL A 117 -4.38 0.09 -4.53
CA VAL A 117 -5.24 1.29 -4.61
C VAL A 117 -6.47 1.00 -5.47
N GLY A 118 -6.31 0.27 -6.56
CA GLY A 118 -7.40 -0.16 -7.43
C GLY A 118 -8.44 -1.04 -6.73
N GLU A 119 -8.08 -1.69 -5.63
CA GLU A 119 -8.99 -2.50 -4.80
C GLU A 119 -9.50 -1.75 -3.56
N GLY A 120 -9.19 -0.46 -3.45
CA GLY A 120 -9.66 0.38 -2.34
C GLY A 120 -8.74 0.41 -1.13
N SER A 121 -7.50 -0.06 -1.24
CA SER A 121 -6.53 -0.05 -0.15
C SER A 121 -5.56 1.12 -0.29
N LEU A 122 -5.41 1.90 0.78
CA LEU A 122 -4.39 2.95 0.84
C LEU A 122 -2.99 2.34 0.87
N VAL A 123 -2.05 2.99 0.23
CA VAL A 123 -0.65 2.59 0.21
C VAL A 123 0.19 3.70 0.84
N ILE A 124 0.96 3.36 1.87
CA ILE A 124 1.98 4.24 2.43
C ILE A 124 3.30 3.91 1.73
N ALA A 125 3.91 4.90 1.13
CA ALA A 125 5.17 4.73 0.41
C ALA A 125 6.25 5.64 0.98
N LYS A 126 7.46 5.12 1.12
CA LYS A 126 8.64 5.89 1.52
C LYS A 126 9.23 6.56 0.30
N THR A 127 9.40 7.88 0.34
CA THR A 127 9.89 8.68 -0.80
C THR A 127 11.28 9.26 -0.59
N GLY A 128 11.74 9.27 0.63
CA GLY A 128 13.06 9.76 1.03
C GLY A 128 13.42 9.19 2.38
N GLU A 129 14.53 9.64 2.97
CA GLU A 129 14.99 9.18 4.25
C GLU A 129 13.93 9.52 5.30
N ASP A 130 13.22 9.64 5.83
CA ASP A 130 12.17 9.99 6.80
C ASP A 130 10.95 10.67 6.16
N GLU A 131 10.72 10.46 4.88
CA GLU A 131 9.57 10.99 4.18
C GLU A 131 8.64 9.91 3.66
N TYR A 132 7.34 10.09 3.88
CA TYR A 132 6.29 9.15 3.50
C TYR A 132 5.13 9.89 2.85
N ILE A 133 4.48 9.20 1.92
CA ILE A 133 3.26 9.65 1.27
C ILE A 133 2.19 8.58 1.40
N ILE A 134 0.93 8.99 1.23
CA ILE A 134 -0.21 8.07 1.15
C ILE A 134 -0.78 8.19 -0.25
N ILE A 135 -0.71 7.12 -1.03
CA ILE A 135 -1.29 7.10 -2.37
C ILE A 135 -2.79 6.85 -2.24
N THR A 136 -3.59 7.78 -2.78
CA THR A 136 -5.06 7.75 -2.67
C THR A 136 -5.76 7.55 -4.00
N ALA A 137 -5.10 7.83 -5.11
CA ALA A 137 -5.72 7.75 -6.43
C ALA A 137 -4.68 7.56 -7.54
N TYR A 138 -5.14 7.09 -8.66
CA TYR A 138 -4.37 7.06 -9.91
C TYR A 138 -5.28 7.14 -11.13
N ASN A 139 -4.71 7.55 -12.25
CA ASN A 139 -5.27 7.38 -13.58
C ASN A 139 -4.16 6.90 -14.53
N SER A 140 -4.38 6.96 -15.83
CA SER A 140 -3.39 6.48 -16.82
C SER A 140 -2.10 7.32 -16.86
N SER A 141 -2.12 8.55 -16.37
CA SER A 141 -1.01 9.51 -16.50
C SER A 141 -0.37 9.95 -15.18
N GLU A 142 -1.09 9.86 -14.06
CA GLU A 142 -0.60 10.38 -12.78
C GLU A 142 -1.15 9.61 -11.58
N ILE A 143 -0.49 9.81 -10.44
CA ILE A 143 -1.00 9.41 -9.13
C ILE A 143 -1.36 10.65 -8.33
N ALA A 144 -2.32 10.52 -7.40
CA ALA A 144 -2.60 11.50 -6.37
C ALA A 144 -2.19 10.94 -5.01
N TYR A 145 -1.64 11.78 -4.17
CA TYR A 145 -1.15 11.37 -2.87
C TYR A 145 -1.23 12.49 -1.84
N ILE A 146 -1.22 12.11 -0.59
CA ILE A 146 -1.08 13.02 0.54
C ILE A 146 0.39 12.97 0.98
N GLU A 147 1.03 14.13 1.03
CA GLU A 147 2.36 14.28 1.61
C GLU A 147 2.22 14.32 3.13
N SER A 148 2.73 13.29 3.82
CA SER A 148 2.45 13.11 5.25
C SER A 148 3.11 14.17 6.13
N SER A 149 4.21 14.77 5.69
CA SER A 149 4.89 15.83 6.44
C SER A 149 4.15 17.16 6.42
N SER A 150 3.37 17.45 5.40
CA SER A 150 2.64 18.72 5.22
C SER A 150 1.13 18.61 5.25
N GLY A 151 0.60 17.40 5.04
CA GLY A 151 -0.83 17.17 4.85
C GLY A 151 -1.37 17.63 3.49
N SER A 152 -0.52 18.10 2.59
CA SER A 152 -0.92 18.59 1.28
C SER A 152 -1.28 17.46 0.34
N VAL A 153 -2.37 17.62 -0.40
CA VAL A 153 -2.74 16.72 -1.50
C VAL A 153 -2.01 17.20 -2.76
N LYS A 154 -1.27 16.29 -3.37
CA LYS A 154 -0.45 16.56 -4.54
C LYS A 154 -0.66 15.48 -5.60
N THR A 155 -0.21 15.76 -6.81
CA THR A 155 -0.15 14.80 -7.90
C THR A 155 1.27 14.72 -8.45
N MET A 156 1.62 13.58 -9.04
CA MET A 156 2.85 13.46 -9.84
C MET A 156 2.57 12.56 -11.05
N SER A 157 3.39 12.74 -12.09
CA SER A 157 3.29 11.90 -13.27
C SER A 157 3.59 10.43 -12.93
N MET A 158 3.02 9.51 -13.70
CA MET A 158 3.30 8.08 -13.55
C MET A 158 4.79 7.77 -13.73
N ASN A 159 5.46 8.51 -14.61
CA ASN A 159 6.91 8.38 -14.82
C ASN A 159 7.71 8.77 -13.56
N ASP A 160 7.37 9.89 -12.92
CA ASP A 160 8.03 10.33 -11.70
C ASP A 160 7.72 9.39 -10.53
N ALA A 161 6.51 8.90 -10.43
CA ALA A 161 6.13 7.90 -9.44
C ALA A 161 6.95 6.61 -9.59
N GLY A 162 7.17 6.15 -10.82
CA GLY A 162 8.02 5.00 -11.11
C GLY A 162 9.46 5.17 -10.62
N LYS A 163 10.01 6.36 -10.75
CA LYS A 163 11.36 6.67 -10.27
C LYS A 163 11.46 6.68 -8.75
N MET A 164 10.42 7.17 -8.09
CA MET A 164 10.37 7.28 -6.64
C MET A 164 10.40 5.91 -5.94
N PHE A 165 9.86 4.89 -6.58
CA PHE A 165 9.79 3.53 -6.07
C PHE A 165 10.98 2.63 -6.48
N SER A 166 11.94 3.18 -7.12
CA SER A 166 13.12 2.43 -7.59
C SER A 166 14.08 2.05 -6.45
#